data_5d089adc1227d18a348882b92c766e5c
#
_entry.id   5d089adc1227d18a348882b92c766e5c
#
_cell.length_a   1.000
_cell.length_b   1.000
_cell.length_c   1.000
_cell.angle_alpha   90.00
_cell.angle_beta   90.00
_cell.angle_gamma   90.00
#
_symmetry.space_group_name_H-M   'P 1'
#
loop_
_entity.id
_entity.type
_entity.pdbx_description
1 polymer ?
#
loop_
_entity_poly.entity_id
_entity_poly.type
_entity_poly.pdbx_seq_one_letter_code
_entity_poly.pdbx_strand_id
1 'polypeptide(L)'
;MPQVLYIEDHPDNRMLVRRILMASDFDFDVLEAENAVKGIELARQTRPDVILMDMSMPEMDGLEATAYIRNIPELKDILIIALTANAMEKDEKRALEAGCDGYIRKPIDVDSLPGDIISYIRSRQQ
;
A
#
# COMPACT_ATOMS: atom_id res chain seq x y z
N MET A 1 0.85 -13.50 11.14
CA MET A 1 1.55 -13.20 9.87
C MET A 1 0.78 -12.13 9.09
N PRO A 2 1.24 -10.87 9.13
CA PRO A 2 0.54 -9.81 8.39
C PRO A 2 0.60 -10.04 6.90
N GLN A 3 -0.54 -9.87 6.23
CA GLN A 3 -0.63 -9.99 4.79
C GLN A 3 -0.61 -8.60 4.16
N VAL A 4 0.36 -8.37 3.27
CA VAL A 4 0.56 -7.10 2.58
C VAL A 4 0.25 -7.28 1.11
N LEU A 5 -0.62 -6.45 0.57
CA LEU A 5 -0.86 -6.39 -0.87
C LEU A 5 -0.18 -5.15 -1.42
N TYR A 6 0.78 -5.33 -2.32
CA TYR A 6 1.50 -4.23 -2.94
C TYR A 6 1.02 -4.05 -4.38
N ILE A 7 0.46 -2.88 -4.67
CA ILE A 7 -0.06 -2.53 -5.99
C ILE A 7 0.92 -1.57 -6.64
N GLU A 8 1.61 -2.04 -7.68
CA GLU A 8 2.70 -1.33 -8.34
C GLU A 8 2.88 -1.86 -9.75
N ASP A 9 2.98 -0.98 -10.73
CA ASP A 9 3.11 -1.37 -12.14
C ASP A 9 4.53 -1.80 -12.55
N HIS A 10 5.56 -1.35 -11.85
CA HIS A 10 6.95 -1.69 -12.16
C HIS A 10 7.38 -3.00 -11.50
N PRO A 11 7.75 -4.04 -12.30
CA PRO A 11 8.18 -5.32 -11.73
C PRO A 11 9.40 -5.21 -10.82
N ASP A 12 10.33 -4.33 -11.15
CA ASP A 12 11.55 -4.15 -10.36
C ASP A 12 11.22 -3.63 -8.96
N ASN A 13 10.28 -2.71 -8.86
CA ASN A 13 9.84 -2.18 -7.57
C ASN A 13 9.11 -3.24 -6.76
N ARG A 14 8.28 -4.06 -7.43
CA ARG A 14 7.59 -5.16 -6.74
C ARG A 14 8.59 -6.16 -6.17
N MET A 15 9.61 -6.51 -6.95
CA MET A 15 10.65 -7.43 -6.50
C MET A 15 11.43 -6.87 -5.32
N LEU A 16 11.78 -5.58 -5.37
CA LEU A 16 12.52 -4.92 -4.30
C LEU A 16 11.75 -4.96 -2.99
N VAL A 17 10.49 -4.55 -3.01
CA VAL A 17 9.66 -4.51 -1.80
C VAL A 17 9.43 -5.91 -1.25
N ARG A 18 9.16 -6.88 -2.12
CA ARG A 18 9.03 -8.28 -1.69
C ARG A 18 10.27 -8.76 -0.95
N ARG A 19 11.45 -8.50 -1.52
CA ARG A 19 12.72 -8.93 -0.89
C ARG A 19 12.94 -8.25 0.45
N ILE A 20 12.64 -6.96 0.54
CA ILE A 20 12.77 -6.22 1.79
C ILE A 20 11.88 -6.83 2.89
N LEU A 21 10.63 -7.08 2.56
CA LEU A 21 9.67 -7.60 3.54
C LEU A 21 9.97 -9.05 3.92
N MET A 22 10.35 -9.88 2.95
CA MET A 22 10.67 -11.29 3.20
C MET A 22 11.96 -11.46 4.00
N ALA A 23 12.88 -10.52 3.89
CA ALA A 23 14.16 -10.56 4.63
C ALA A 23 14.05 -9.93 6.03
N SER A 24 12.94 -9.30 6.36
CA SER A 24 12.77 -8.64 7.66
C SER A 24 12.55 -9.66 8.77
N ASP A 25 12.68 -9.20 10.01
CA ASP A 25 12.43 -10.01 11.20
C ASP A 25 10.94 -10.27 11.42
N PHE A 26 10.08 -9.55 10.69
CA PHE A 26 8.64 -9.77 10.73
C PHE A 26 8.24 -10.81 9.69
N ASP A 27 7.28 -11.65 10.02
CA ASP A 27 6.80 -12.66 9.09
C ASP A 27 5.66 -12.06 8.23
N PHE A 28 6.03 -11.54 7.06
CA PHE A 28 5.04 -11.00 6.12
C PHE A 28 4.62 -12.03 5.09
N ASP A 29 3.33 -12.02 4.76
CA ASP A 29 2.81 -12.70 3.57
C ASP A 29 2.59 -11.60 2.53
N VAL A 30 3.32 -11.65 1.41
CA VAL A 30 3.34 -10.58 0.42
C VAL A 30 2.61 -10.99 -0.85
N LEU A 31 1.58 -10.22 -1.19
CA LEU A 31 0.85 -10.35 -2.45
C LEU A 31 1.19 -9.16 -3.34
N GLU A 32 1.20 -9.37 -4.64
CA GLU A 32 1.52 -8.32 -5.62
C GLU A 32 0.44 -8.21 -6.67
N ALA A 33 0.21 -6.98 -7.13
CA ALA A 33 -0.66 -6.70 -8.26
C ALA A 33 0.01 -5.66 -9.15
N GLU A 34 -0.08 -5.83 -10.46
CA GLU A 34 0.59 -4.96 -11.42
C GLU A 34 -0.20 -3.71 -11.80
N ASN A 35 -1.46 -3.64 -11.39
CA ASN A 35 -2.30 -2.46 -11.62
C ASN A 35 -3.42 -2.40 -10.58
N ALA A 36 -4.13 -1.28 -10.58
CA ALA A 36 -5.17 -1.04 -9.59
C ALA A 36 -6.34 -2.02 -9.73
N VAL A 37 -6.76 -2.33 -10.95
CA VAL A 37 -7.90 -3.23 -11.18
C VAL A 37 -7.62 -4.61 -10.60
N LYS A 38 -6.46 -5.18 -10.91
CA LYS A 38 -6.05 -6.49 -10.37
C LYS A 38 -5.87 -6.44 -8.87
N GLY A 39 -5.32 -5.33 -8.37
CA GLY A 39 -5.12 -5.14 -6.93
C GLY A 39 -6.43 -5.11 -6.17
N ILE A 40 -7.40 -4.38 -6.67
CA ILE A 40 -8.72 -4.29 -6.05
C ILE A 40 -9.40 -5.67 -6.03
N GLU A 41 -9.34 -6.39 -7.14
CA GLU A 41 -9.91 -7.74 -7.22
C GLU A 41 -9.24 -8.67 -6.21
N LEU A 42 -7.91 -8.65 -6.14
CA LEU A 42 -7.16 -9.48 -5.20
C LEU A 42 -7.48 -9.10 -3.75
N ALA A 43 -7.63 -7.82 -3.47
CA ALA A 43 -8.01 -7.34 -2.13
C ALA A 43 -9.39 -7.88 -1.72
N ARG A 44 -10.34 -7.91 -2.65
CA ARG A 44 -11.67 -8.46 -2.37
C ARG A 44 -11.63 -9.93 -2.06
N GLN A 45 -10.75 -10.68 -2.73
CA GLN A 45 -10.62 -12.13 -2.55
C GLN A 45 -9.90 -12.48 -1.25
N THR A 46 -8.86 -11.72 -0.89
CA THR A 46 -7.94 -12.09 0.20
C THR A 46 -8.11 -11.27 1.46
N ARG A 47 -8.64 -10.04 1.35
CA ARG A 47 -8.76 -9.10 2.47
C ARG A 47 -7.46 -8.96 3.25
N PRO A 48 -6.40 -8.40 2.61
CA PRO A 48 -5.10 -8.26 3.28
C PRO A 48 -5.17 -7.33 4.48
N ASP A 49 -4.18 -7.43 5.34
CA ASP A 49 -4.09 -6.53 6.51
C ASP A 49 -3.77 -5.10 6.11
N VAL A 50 -3.04 -4.94 5.01
CA VAL A 50 -2.64 -3.62 4.54
C VAL A 50 -2.44 -3.63 3.03
N ILE A 51 -2.78 -2.53 2.37
CA ILE A 51 -2.48 -2.29 0.96
C ILE A 51 -1.41 -1.21 0.89
N LEU A 52 -0.31 -1.52 0.21
CA LEU A 52 0.67 -0.50 -0.20
C LEU A 52 0.28 -0.08 -1.61
N MET A 53 -0.07 1.19 -1.77
CA MET A 53 -0.59 1.72 -3.02
C MET A 53 0.36 2.72 -3.64
N ASP A 54 0.93 2.38 -4.82
CA ASP A 54 1.72 3.34 -5.58
C ASP A 54 0.80 4.44 -6.13
N MET A 55 1.18 5.69 -5.91
CA MET A 55 0.36 6.84 -6.34
C MET A 55 0.57 7.22 -7.81
N SER A 56 1.56 6.66 -8.48
CA SER A 56 1.99 7.07 -9.83
C SER A 56 1.76 6.02 -10.90
N MET A 57 0.65 5.28 -10.82
CA MET A 57 0.34 4.25 -11.82
C MET A 57 -0.40 4.83 -13.02
N PRO A 58 -0.18 4.26 -14.23
CA PRO A 58 -0.97 4.64 -15.39
C PRO A 58 -2.41 4.14 -15.29
N GLU A 59 -3.29 4.65 -16.11
CA GLU A 59 -4.72 4.31 -16.19
C GLU A 59 -5.50 4.76 -14.96
N MET A 60 -5.44 3.98 -13.88
CA MET A 60 -6.07 4.35 -12.61
C MET A 60 -4.97 4.60 -11.59
N ASP A 61 -4.76 5.84 -11.19
CA ASP A 61 -3.73 6.17 -10.21
C ASP A 61 -4.15 5.77 -8.80
N GLY A 62 -3.21 5.89 -7.85
CA GLY A 62 -3.45 5.48 -6.47
C GLY A 62 -4.55 6.26 -5.76
N LEU A 63 -4.74 7.53 -6.12
CA LEU A 63 -5.82 8.35 -5.51
C LEU A 63 -7.18 7.83 -5.94
N GLU A 64 -7.35 7.58 -7.24
CA GLU A 64 -8.59 7.03 -7.79
C GLU A 64 -8.87 5.64 -7.22
N ALA A 65 -7.84 4.79 -7.17
CA ALA A 65 -7.96 3.43 -6.65
C ALA A 65 -8.38 3.44 -5.18
N THR A 66 -7.78 4.31 -4.38
CA THR A 66 -8.12 4.45 -2.96
C THR A 66 -9.58 4.86 -2.77
N ALA A 67 -10.01 5.87 -3.52
CA ALA A 67 -11.41 6.32 -3.45
C ALA A 67 -12.37 5.19 -3.85
N TYR A 68 -12.01 4.43 -4.88
CA TYR A 68 -12.81 3.29 -5.33
C TYR A 68 -12.93 2.22 -4.22
N ILE A 69 -11.81 1.88 -3.60
CA ILE A 69 -11.77 0.88 -2.52
C ILE A 69 -12.63 1.32 -1.34
N ARG A 70 -12.60 2.60 -0.98
CA ARG A 70 -13.41 3.12 0.13
C ARG A 70 -14.91 3.02 -0.12
N ASN A 71 -15.32 2.87 -1.38
CA ASN A 71 -16.73 2.69 -1.74
C ASN A 71 -17.14 1.22 -1.82
N ILE A 72 -16.22 0.29 -1.61
CA ILE A 72 -16.53 -1.14 -1.56
C ILE A 72 -16.80 -1.52 -0.10
N PRO A 73 -18.02 -1.96 0.25
CA PRO A 73 -18.36 -2.21 1.66
C PRO A 73 -17.42 -3.16 2.38
N GLU A 74 -16.95 -4.22 1.72
CA GLU A 74 -16.05 -5.20 2.33
C GLU A 74 -14.65 -4.65 2.58
N LEU A 75 -14.27 -3.55 1.91
CA LEU A 75 -12.92 -3.01 1.94
C LEU A 75 -12.85 -1.58 2.50
N LYS A 76 -13.99 -0.99 2.86
CA LYS A 76 -14.03 0.43 3.23
C LYS A 76 -13.08 0.80 4.39
N ASP A 77 -12.77 -0.15 5.26
CA ASP A 77 -11.94 0.09 6.45
C ASP A 77 -10.54 -0.52 6.33
N ILE A 78 -10.18 -1.06 5.17
CA ILE A 78 -8.85 -1.67 5.01
C ILE A 78 -7.76 -0.61 5.13
N LEU A 79 -6.63 -0.99 5.75
CA LEU A 79 -5.50 -0.08 5.91
C LEU A 79 -4.83 0.15 4.55
N ILE A 80 -4.74 1.41 4.12
CA ILE A 80 -4.09 1.78 2.86
C ILE A 80 -2.97 2.76 3.16
N ILE A 81 -1.75 2.41 2.73
CA ILE A 81 -0.57 3.25 2.85
C ILE A 81 -0.15 3.67 1.44
N ALA A 82 -0.12 4.97 1.17
CA ALA A 82 0.31 5.49 -0.11
C ALA A 82 1.84 5.48 -0.22
N LEU A 83 2.35 5.06 -1.39
CA LEU A 83 3.77 5.24 -1.71
C LEU A 83 3.87 6.38 -2.71
N THR A 84 4.54 7.46 -2.33
CA THR A 84 4.60 8.67 -3.13
C THR A 84 6.04 9.10 -3.43
N ALA A 85 6.30 9.44 -4.69
CA ALA A 85 7.59 9.98 -5.12
C ALA A 85 7.70 11.47 -4.81
N ASN A 86 6.58 12.13 -4.61
CA ASN A 86 6.55 13.57 -4.34
C ASN A 86 6.49 13.84 -2.85
N ALA A 87 7.51 14.51 -2.34
CA ALA A 87 7.60 14.85 -0.93
C ALA A 87 6.87 16.16 -0.60
N MET A 88 6.04 16.66 -1.51
CA MET A 88 5.33 17.92 -1.28
C MET A 88 4.13 17.70 -0.38
N GLU A 89 3.97 18.58 0.57
CA GLU A 89 2.91 18.51 1.56
C GLU A 89 1.51 18.35 0.96
N LYS A 90 1.27 19.00 -0.17
CA LYS A 90 -0.03 18.92 -0.84
C LYS A 90 -0.33 17.52 -1.38
N ASP A 91 0.69 16.75 -1.77
CA ASP A 91 0.49 15.39 -2.29
C ASP A 91 0.17 14.43 -1.15
N GLU A 92 0.79 14.61 0.00
CA GLU A 92 0.47 13.86 1.21
C GLU A 92 -0.96 14.14 1.64
N LYS A 93 -1.36 15.41 1.60
CA LYS A 93 -2.71 15.83 1.95
C LYS A 93 -3.74 15.23 0.99
N ARG A 94 -3.45 15.21 -0.30
CA ARG A 94 -4.34 14.61 -1.31
C ARG A 94 -4.52 13.11 -1.07
N ALA A 95 -3.46 12.41 -0.71
CA ALA A 95 -3.54 10.98 -0.39
C ALA A 95 -4.46 10.75 0.81
N LEU A 96 -4.30 11.52 1.87
CA LEU A 96 -5.13 11.41 3.07
C LEU A 96 -6.59 11.76 2.76
N GLU A 97 -6.83 12.79 1.98
CA GLU A 97 -8.18 13.20 1.57
C GLU A 97 -8.87 12.14 0.72
N ALA A 98 -8.09 11.40 -0.09
CA ALA A 98 -8.63 10.30 -0.90
C ALA A 98 -9.00 9.09 -0.06
N GLY A 99 -8.53 9.01 1.19
CA GLY A 99 -8.86 7.94 2.10
C GLY A 99 -7.69 7.06 2.52
N CYS A 100 -6.45 7.44 2.19
CA CYS A 100 -5.27 6.71 2.67
C CYS A 100 -5.10 6.93 4.17
N ASP A 101 -4.65 5.90 4.86
CA ASP A 101 -4.41 5.97 6.30
C ASP A 101 -3.03 6.52 6.63
N GLY A 102 -2.11 6.44 5.68
CA GLY A 102 -0.77 6.95 5.85
C GLY A 102 -0.04 7.02 4.52
N TYR A 103 1.22 7.40 4.57
CA TYR A 103 2.06 7.47 3.37
C TYR A 103 3.50 7.14 3.71
N ILE A 104 4.23 6.66 2.70
CA ILE A 104 5.67 6.42 2.78
C ILE A 104 6.27 7.06 1.53
N ARG A 105 7.34 7.83 1.72
CA ARG A 105 8.01 8.55 0.62
C ARG A 105 8.98 7.63 -0.10
N LYS A 106 9.03 7.77 -1.41
CA LYS A 106 10.09 7.16 -2.23
C LYS A 106 11.30 8.11 -2.28
N PRO A 107 12.53 7.62 -2.40
CA PRO A 107 12.89 6.21 -2.51
C PRO A 107 12.65 5.46 -1.20
N ILE A 108 12.29 4.19 -1.34
CA ILE A 108 11.99 3.35 -0.19
C ILE A 108 13.26 3.08 0.61
N ASP A 109 13.19 3.30 1.92
CA ASP A 109 14.28 2.97 2.84
C ASP A 109 14.19 1.49 3.20
N VAL A 110 15.19 0.73 2.80
CA VAL A 110 15.25 -0.73 3.02
C VAL A 110 15.12 -1.08 4.49
N ASP A 111 15.76 -0.28 5.36
CA ASP A 111 15.81 -0.57 6.78
C ASP A 111 14.52 -0.22 7.51
N SER A 112 13.84 0.85 7.09
CA SER A 112 12.66 1.34 7.82
C SER A 112 11.33 0.79 7.31
N LEU A 113 11.24 0.34 6.06
CA LEU A 113 9.96 -0.06 5.47
C LEU A 113 9.19 -1.12 6.28
N PRO A 114 9.81 -2.23 6.67
CA PRO A 114 9.07 -3.25 7.43
C PRO A 114 8.51 -2.71 8.74
N GLY A 115 9.31 -1.98 9.50
CA GLY A 115 8.90 -1.38 10.76
C GLY A 115 7.81 -0.34 10.60
N ASP A 116 7.88 0.46 9.53
CA ASP A 116 6.85 1.45 9.24
C ASP A 116 5.49 0.79 8.98
N ILE A 117 5.49 -0.29 8.20
CA ILE A 117 4.26 -1.03 7.92
C ILE A 117 3.67 -1.61 9.20
N ILE A 118 4.51 -2.24 10.01
CA ILE A 118 4.07 -2.83 11.29
C ILE A 118 3.52 -1.75 12.21
N SER A 119 4.17 -0.59 12.23
CA SER A 119 3.72 0.55 13.06
C SER A 119 2.31 1.00 12.68
N TYR A 120 2.02 1.11 11.38
CA TYR A 120 0.67 1.46 10.93
C TYR A 120 -0.35 0.40 11.31
N ILE A 121 -0.01 -0.88 11.16
CA ILE A 121 -0.91 -1.99 11.51
C ILE A 121 -1.23 -1.94 13.01
N ARG A 122 -0.21 -1.77 13.86
CA ARG A 122 -0.38 -1.72 15.31
C ARG A 122 -1.20 -0.51 15.76
N SER A 123 -0.99 0.65 15.16
CA SER A 123 -1.78 1.85 15.44
C SER A 123 -3.27 1.59 15.22
N ARG A 124 -3.59 0.82 14.19
CA ARG A 124 -4.96 0.52 13.83
C ARG A 124 -5.66 -0.40 14.83
N GLN A 125 -4.87 -1.24 15.50
CA GLN A 125 -5.38 -2.23 16.44
C GLN A 125 -5.67 -1.65 17.84
N GLN A 126 -5.29 -0.40 18.07
CA GLN A 126 -5.50 0.27 19.35
C GLN A 126 -6.86 0.94 19.45
#